data_d810364b0d7162a9835a5a93265d8bf7
#
_entry.id   d810364b0d7162a9835a5a93265d8bf7
#
_cell.length_a   1.000
_cell.length_b   1.000
_cell.length_c   1.000
_cell.angle_alpha   90.00
_cell.angle_beta   90.00
_cell.angle_gamma   90.00
#
_symmetry.space_group_name_H-M   'P 1'
#
loop_
_entity.id
_entity.type
_entity.pdbx_description
1 polymer ?
#
loop_
_entity_poly.entity_id
_entity_poly.type
_entity_poly.pdbx_seq_one_letter_code
_entity_poly.pdbx_strand_id
1 'polypeptide(L)'
;MCIRDSIQTFFGNLEVEYSFEFSINEELDYSSLAKAMGIQLVTEYETDLERLLQYCILLQELIKPKLLIFWNLRQYFSAEEMKLLYSEVCCREWNVLLMEHYIDSRIDGEKWYIIDKDNCEIY
;
A
#
# COMPACT_ATOMS: atom_id res chain seq x y z
N MET A 1 -20.04 13.05 18.68
CA MET A 1 -20.65 13.68 17.50
C MET A 1 -20.00 13.13 16.24
N CYS A 2 -20.77 12.68 15.31
CA CYS A 2 -20.29 12.19 14.01
C CYS A 2 -19.85 13.37 13.13
N ILE A 3 -18.79 13.21 12.33
CA ILE A 3 -18.30 14.26 11.39
C ILE A 3 -19.41 14.68 10.43
N ARG A 4 -20.18 13.73 9.92
CA ARG A 4 -21.33 13.98 9.05
C ARG A 4 -22.33 14.92 9.70
N ASP A 5 -22.69 14.67 10.95
CA ASP A 5 -23.67 15.48 11.67
C ASP A 5 -23.17 16.92 11.87
N SER A 6 -21.88 17.08 12.15
CA SER A 6 -21.24 18.39 12.28
C SER A 6 -21.30 19.18 10.97
N ILE A 7 -21.03 18.56 9.83
CA ILE A 7 -21.09 19.17 8.50
C ILE A 7 -22.53 19.53 8.14
N GLN A 8 -23.49 18.64 8.39
CA GLN A 8 -24.93 18.91 8.14
C GLN A 8 -25.44 20.06 8.99
N THR A 9 -25.04 20.13 10.27
CA THR A 9 -25.40 21.22 11.16
C THR A 9 -24.85 22.56 10.67
N PHE A 10 -23.60 22.59 10.21
CA PHE A 10 -22.96 23.78 9.65
C PHE A 10 -23.72 24.33 8.45
N PHE A 11 -24.05 23.48 7.47
CA PHE A 11 -24.82 23.90 6.28
C PHE A 11 -26.27 24.25 6.61
N GLY A 12 -26.90 23.54 7.54
CA GLY A 12 -28.25 23.90 8.02
C GLY A 12 -28.30 25.30 8.63
N ASN A 13 -27.27 25.71 9.37
CA ASN A 13 -27.16 27.07 9.90
C ASN A 13 -26.96 28.11 8.79
N LEU A 14 -26.20 27.78 7.72
CA LEU A 14 -26.08 28.67 6.55
C LEU A 14 -27.39 28.85 5.80
N GLU A 15 -28.20 27.79 5.66
CA GLU A 15 -29.52 27.88 5.04
C GLU A 15 -30.42 28.88 5.77
N VAL A 16 -30.39 28.87 7.10
CA VAL A 16 -31.15 29.81 7.92
C VAL A 16 -30.68 31.24 7.75
N GLU A 17 -29.35 31.44 7.70
CA GLU A 17 -28.73 32.76 7.64
C GLU A 17 -28.87 33.41 6.27
N TYR A 18 -28.77 32.67 5.19
CA TYR A 18 -28.69 33.18 3.82
C TYR A 18 -29.91 32.88 2.94
N SER A 19 -30.89 32.15 3.42
CA SER A 19 -32.12 31.77 2.69
C SER A 19 -31.86 30.99 1.39
N PHE A 20 -30.84 30.13 1.40
CA PHE A 20 -30.53 29.16 0.33
C PHE A 20 -30.88 27.76 0.80
N GLU A 21 -31.29 26.91 -0.14
CA GLU A 21 -31.45 25.47 0.10
C GLU A 21 -30.24 24.72 -0.41
N PHE A 22 -29.69 23.85 0.43
CA PHE A 22 -28.56 22.96 0.07
C PHE A 22 -29.07 21.53 -0.03
N SER A 23 -28.62 20.83 -1.08
CA SER A 23 -28.80 19.39 -1.20
C SER A 23 -27.52 18.69 -0.69
N ILE A 24 -27.69 17.82 0.30
CA ILE A 24 -26.60 17.06 0.90
C ILE A 24 -26.78 15.58 0.55
N ASN A 25 -25.73 14.95 0.02
CA ASN A 25 -25.73 13.51 -0.25
C ASN A 25 -25.86 12.72 1.07
N GLU A 26 -26.61 11.65 1.04
CA GLU A 26 -26.81 10.79 2.23
C GLU A 26 -25.53 10.05 2.62
N GLU A 27 -24.66 9.75 1.66
CA GLU A 27 -23.40 9.07 1.88
C GLU A 27 -22.23 10.06 1.91
N LEU A 28 -21.37 9.92 2.92
CA LEU A 28 -20.14 10.68 3.03
C LEU A 28 -19.02 10.00 2.24
N ASP A 29 -18.50 10.68 1.22
CA ASP A 29 -17.29 10.22 0.53
C ASP A 29 -16.03 10.64 1.30
N TYR A 30 -15.48 9.70 2.07
CA TYR A 30 -14.27 9.94 2.86
C TYR A 30 -13.04 10.25 2.02
N SER A 31 -12.94 9.73 0.79
CA SER A 31 -11.84 10.01 -0.12
C SER A 31 -11.82 11.47 -0.56
N SER A 32 -12.98 12.00 -0.94
CA SER A 32 -13.13 13.41 -1.32
C SER A 32 -12.90 14.34 -0.12
N LEU A 33 -13.36 13.95 1.07
CA LEU A 33 -13.14 14.72 2.30
C LEU A 33 -11.64 14.79 2.63
N ALA A 34 -10.94 13.66 2.59
CA ALA A 34 -9.49 13.61 2.84
C ALA A 34 -8.71 14.49 1.85
N LYS A 35 -9.07 14.47 0.59
CA LYS A 35 -8.47 15.35 -0.44
C LYS A 35 -8.75 16.83 -0.15
N ALA A 36 -9.97 17.18 0.20
CA ALA A 36 -10.34 18.55 0.53
C ALA A 36 -9.58 19.09 1.75
N MET A 37 -9.31 18.23 2.73
CA MET A 37 -8.52 18.57 3.92
C MET A 37 -7.00 18.56 3.66
N GLY A 38 -6.55 18.14 2.48
CA GLY A 38 -5.12 18.02 2.17
C GLY A 38 -4.40 16.94 2.96
N ILE A 39 -5.12 15.89 3.39
CA ILE A 39 -4.52 14.78 4.12
C ILE A 39 -3.62 13.99 3.18
N GLN A 40 -2.34 13.93 3.51
CA GLN A 40 -1.33 13.21 2.76
C GLN A 40 -0.49 12.35 3.72
N LEU A 41 -0.01 11.23 3.22
CA LEU A 41 1.00 10.46 3.94
C LEU A 41 2.31 11.25 3.95
N VAL A 42 2.98 11.28 5.09
CA VAL A 42 4.33 11.83 5.17
C VAL A 42 5.25 10.88 4.42
N THR A 43 5.86 11.36 3.34
CA THR A 43 6.65 10.55 2.39
C THR A 43 8.10 11.02 2.32
N GLU A 44 8.73 11.24 3.46
CA GLU A 44 10.15 11.50 3.53
C GLU A 44 10.91 10.17 3.63
N TYR A 45 11.41 9.70 2.49
CA TYR A 45 12.21 8.50 2.41
C TYR A 45 13.57 8.81 1.82
N GLU A 46 14.62 8.24 2.39
CA GLU A 46 15.98 8.39 1.88
C GLU A 46 16.25 7.46 0.71
N THR A 47 15.62 6.29 0.68
CA THR A 47 15.83 5.27 -0.35
C THR A 47 14.52 4.70 -0.89
N ASP A 48 14.58 4.12 -2.10
CA ASP A 48 13.43 3.43 -2.71
C ASP A 48 13.05 2.17 -1.92
N LEU A 49 14.02 1.51 -1.27
CA LEU A 49 13.76 0.37 -0.41
C LEU A 49 12.94 0.77 0.82
N GLU A 50 13.26 1.88 1.47
CA GLU A 50 12.47 2.41 2.58
C GLU A 50 11.04 2.74 2.15
N ARG A 51 10.89 3.34 0.99
CA ARG A 51 9.57 3.61 0.40
C ARG A 51 8.76 2.33 0.20
N LEU A 52 9.37 1.31 -0.37
CA LEU A 52 8.73 0.01 -0.57
C LEU A 52 8.32 -0.63 0.76
N LEU A 53 9.21 -0.64 1.74
CA LEU A 53 8.94 -1.20 3.07
C LEU A 53 7.81 -0.47 3.78
N GLN A 54 7.81 0.86 3.78
CA GLN A 54 6.73 1.65 4.38
C GLN A 54 5.38 1.40 3.69
N TYR A 55 5.39 1.25 2.37
CA TYR A 55 4.18 0.91 1.63
C TYR A 55 3.67 -0.48 2.00
N CYS A 56 4.54 -1.48 2.13
CA CYS A 56 4.19 -2.82 2.57
C CYS A 56 3.64 -2.83 4.00
N ILE A 57 4.24 -2.08 4.91
CA ILE A 57 3.76 -1.93 6.29
C ILE A 57 2.34 -1.36 6.30
N LEU A 58 2.12 -0.31 5.53
CA LEU A 58 0.80 0.32 5.40
C LEU A 58 -0.25 -0.67 4.85
N LEU A 59 0.10 -1.43 3.83
CA LEU A 59 -0.79 -2.47 3.28
C LEU A 59 -1.12 -3.53 4.31
N GLN A 60 -0.14 -3.98 5.08
CA GLN A 60 -0.35 -4.99 6.12
C GLN A 60 -1.22 -4.48 7.27
N GLU A 61 -1.12 -3.21 7.62
CA GLU A 61 -1.93 -2.60 8.66
C GLU A 61 -3.38 -2.35 8.22
N LEU A 62 -3.58 -1.85 7.01
CA LEU A 62 -4.90 -1.44 6.52
C LEU A 62 -5.68 -2.57 5.84
N ILE A 63 -5.02 -3.37 5.01
CA ILE A 63 -5.66 -4.38 4.15
C ILE A 63 -5.43 -5.79 4.69
N LYS A 64 -4.28 -6.02 5.34
CA LYS A 64 -3.84 -7.32 5.87
C LYS A 64 -3.86 -8.43 4.81
N PRO A 65 -3.17 -8.25 3.67
CA PRO A 65 -3.12 -9.25 2.63
C PRO A 65 -2.44 -10.53 3.15
N LYS A 66 -2.93 -11.68 2.70
CA LYS A 66 -2.32 -12.97 3.06
C LYS A 66 -1.03 -13.25 2.31
N LEU A 67 -0.85 -12.62 1.17
CA LEU A 67 0.30 -12.78 0.29
C LEU A 67 0.58 -11.48 -0.44
N LEU A 68 1.84 -11.06 -0.45
CA LEU A 68 2.35 -9.97 -1.29
C LEU A 68 3.04 -10.57 -2.51
N ILE A 69 2.68 -10.13 -3.70
CA ILE A 69 3.28 -10.59 -4.95
C ILE A 69 3.99 -9.40 -5.60
N PHE A 70 5.27 -9.56 -5.88
CA PHE A 70 6.08 -8.58 -6.60
C PHE A 70 6.52 -9.12 -7.95
N TRP A 71 6.47 -8.28 -8.96
CA TRP A 71 6.91 -8.62 -10.31
C TRP A 71 8.25 -7.96 -10.63
N ASN A 72 9.24 -8.74 -10.99
CA ASN A 72 10.58 -8.29 -11.38
C ASN A 72 11.26 -7.36 -10.35
N LEU A 73 11.04 -7.58 -9.08
CA LEU A 73 11.54 -6.71 -8.02
C LEU A 73 13.08 -6.69 -7.96
N ARG A 74 13.73 -7.83 -8.23
CA ARG A 74 15.19 -7.96 -8.17
C ARG A 74 15.93 -7.13 -9.21
N GLN A 75 15.25 -6.62 -10.23
CA GLN A 75 15.84 -5.71 -11.22
C GLN A 75 16.06 -4.29 -10.68
N TYR A 76 15.35 -3.92 -9.63
CA TYR A 76 15.37 -2.57 -9.06
C TYR A 76 16.27 -2.41 -7.84
N PHE A 77 16.65 -3.51 -7.20
CA PHE A 77 17.40 -3.50 -5.95
C PHE A 77 18.66 -4.36 -6.05
N SER A 78 19.72 -3.92 -5.35
CA SER A 78 20.95 -4.70 -5.20
C SER A 78 20.74 -5.96 -4.34
N ALA A 79 21.69 -6.87 -4.37
CA ALA A 79 21.63 -8.08 -3.53
C ALA A 79 21.59 -7.74 -2.03
N GLU A 80 22.31 -6.71 -1.61
CA GLU A 80 22.33 -6.21 -0.23
C GLU A 80 20.97 -5.64 0.17
N GLU A 81 20.36 -4.84 -0.70
CA GLU A 81 19.01 -4.28 -0.48
C GLU A 81 17.95 -5.38 -0.40
N MET A 82 18.05 -6.39 -1.27
CA MET A 82 17.15 -7.54 -1.22
C MET A 82 17.30 -8.34 0.08
N LYS A 83 18.52 -8.50 0.59
CA LYS A 83 18.75 -9.14 1.90
C LYS A 83 18.10 -8.36 3.05
N LEU A 84 18.17 -7.04 3.01
CA LEU A 84 17.50 -6.19 3.99
C LEU A 84 15.96 -6.37 3.90
N LEU A 85 15.42 -6.38 2.69
CA LEU A 85 14.00 -6.64 2.48
C LEU A 85 13.58 -8.01 3.03
N TYR A 86 14.36 -9.06 2.77
CA TYR A 86 14.07 -10.40 3.26
C TYR A 86 14.12 -10.49 4.78
N SER A 87 15.05 -9.78 5.41
CA SER A 87 15.12 -9.69 6.87
C SER A 87 13.85 -9.08 7.45
N GLU A 88 13.36 -7.99 6.87
CA GLU A 88 12.11 -7.36 7.29
C GLU A 88 10.89 -8.28 7.07
N VAL A 89 10.83 -8.94 5.92
CA VAL A 89 9.76 -9.90 5.59
C VAL A 89 9.72 -11.03 6.61
N CYS A 90 10.88 -11.59 6.97
CA CYS A 90 10.99 -12.66 7.96
C CYS A 90 10.63 -12.17 9.37
N CYS A 91 11.16 -11.03 9.80
CA CYS A 91 10.88 -10.46 11.12
C CYS A 91 9.40 -10.12 11.33
N ARG A 92 8.72 -9.72 10.26
CA ARG A 92 7.30 -9.37 10.30
C ARG A 92 6.37 -10.53 9.92
N GLU A 93 6.92 -11.69 9.61
CA GLU A 93 6.19 -12.89 9.22
C GLU A 93 5.27 -12.68 7.99
N TRP A 94 5.70 -11.86 7.04
CA TRP A 94 4.96 -11.64 5.80
C TRP A 94 5.17 -12.79 4.82
N ASN A 95 4.12 -13.15 4.11
CA ASN A 95 4.21 -14.06 2.98
C ASN A 95 4.46 -13.26 1.70
N VAL A 96 5.58 -13.50 1.05
CA VAL A 96 6.00 -12.77 -0.15
C VAL A 96 6.34 -13.75 -1.26
N LEU A 97 5.83 -13.51 -2.44
CA LEU A 97 6.16 -14.19 -3.68
C LEU A 97 6.81 -13.21 -4.65
N LEU A 98 8.03 -13.52 -5.09
CA LEU A 98 8.70 -12.80 -6.15
C LEU A 98 8.49 -13.55 -7.47
N MET A 99 7.95 -12.88 -8.46
CA MET A 99 7.83 -13.39 -9.82
C MET A 99 8.87 -12.70 -10.70
N GLU A 100 9.92 -13.43 -11.04
CA GLU A 100 11.06 -12.89 -11.77
C GLU A 100 11.14 -13.53 -13.16
N HIS A 101 11.46 -12.72 -14.16
CA HIS A 101 11.63 -13.21 -15.52
C HIS A 101 13.01 -13.85 -15.73
N TYR A 102 14.03 -13.28 -15.10
CA TYR A 102 15.40 -13.73 -15.20
C TYR A 102 16.14 -13.49 -13.88
N ILE A 103 16.91 -14.47 -13.44
CA ILE A 103 17.70 -14.38 -12.22
C ILE A 103 19.08 -14.99 -12.45
N ASP A 104 20.14 -14.25 -12.14
CA ASP A 104 21.53 -14.71 -12.27
C ASP A 104 22.00 -15.57 -11.10
N SER A 105 21.54 -15.28 -9.91
CA SER A 105 22.05 -15.90 -8.68
C SER A 105 21.01 -15.96 -7.58
N ARG A 106 21.17 -16.94 -6.70
CA ARG A 106 20.37 -17.04 -5.48
C ARG A 106 20.87 -16.06 -4.42
N ILE A 107 19.94 -15.53 -3.65
CA ILE A 107 20.21 -14.78 -2.44
C ILE A 107 19.77 -15.64 -1.25
N ASP A 108 20.52 -15.60 -0.15
CA ASP A 108 20.17 -16.35 1.05
C ASP A 108 18.77 -15.98 1.55
N GLY A 109 17.99 -17.00 1.89
CA GLY A 109 16.61 -16.85 2.33
C GLY A 109 15.55 -17.07 1.25
N GLU A 110 15.95 -17.25 -0.02
CA GLU A 110 15.03 -17.55 -1.11
C GLU A 110 14.74 -19.05 -1.25
N LYS A 111 13.49 -19.39 -1.44
CA LYS A 111 13.07 -20.69 -1.94
C LYS A 111 12.65 -20.54 -3.40
N TRP A 112 13.28 -21.29 -4.28
CA TRP A 112 13.08 -21.15 -5.71
C TRP A 112 12.17 -22.22 -6.29
N TYR A 113 11.32 -21.79 -7.22
CA TYR A 113 10.58 -22.61 -8.14
C TYR A 113 10.83 -22.10 -9.54
N ILE A 114 11.32 -22.94 -10.42
CA ILE A 114 11.63 -22.58 -11.80
C ILE A 114 10.64 -23.29 -12.70
N ILE A 115 9.96 -22.51 -13.55
CA ILE A 115 9.09 -23.04 -14.60
C ILE A 115 9.81 -22.77 -15.92
N ASP A 116 10.13 -23.83 -16.65
CA ASP A 116 10.82 -23.73 -17.92
C ASP A 116 9.84 -23.44 -19.09
N LYS A 117 10.39 -23.41 -20.31
CA LYS A 117 9.63 -23.12 -21.53
C LYS A 117 8.53 -24.17 -21.82
N ASP A 118 8.68 -25.36 -21.31
CA ASP A 118 7.74 -26.47 -21.49
C ASP A 118 6.72 -26.57 -20.34
N ASN A 119 6.65 -25.55 -19.51
CA ASN A 119 5.83 -25.49 -18.28
C ASN A 119 6.14 -26.62 -17.29
N CYS A 120 7.37 -27.10 -17.30
CA CYS A 120 7.84 -28.06 -16.33
C CYS A 120 8.46 -27.34 -15.13
N GLU A 121 8.10 -27.79 -13.94
CA GLU A 121 8.67 -27.28 -12.70
C GLU A 121 10.03 -27.92 -12.45
N ILE A 122 11.05 -27.08 -12.27
CA ILE A 122 12.43 -27.50 -11.94
C ILE A 122 12.74 -26.99 -10.53
N TYR A 123 13.09 -27.91 -9.68
CA TYR A 123 13.46 -27.59 -8.29
C TYR A 123 14.96 -27.30 -8.14
#